data_6f0d4295d1d8dd99d52871e7461c8513
#
_entry.id   6f0d4295d1d8dd99d52871e7461c8513
#
_cell.length_a   1.000
_cell.length_b   1.000
_cell.length_c   1.000
_cell.angle_alpha   90.00
_cell.angle_beta   90.00
_cell.angle_gamma   90.00
#
_symmetry.space_group_name_H-M   'P 1'
#
loop_
_entity.id
_entity.type
_entity.pdbx_description
1 polymer ?
#
loop_
_entity_poly.entity_id
_entity_poly.type
_entity_poly.pdbx_seq_one_letter_code
_entity_poly.pdbx_strand_id
1 'polypeptide(L)'
;ADELQPVARPDERPGLCHIDGGDETYAALVRLHTTTDLSPQELHDIGMAEITESLPAEYAEIGGRAFGLHTAAEVFERLRTDPALKYATGEEIMADAADALGRAKAAMGDWFGRLPEADCAIVAVPEYLAADAPAAYYFPPAGDGSRPGTYYVNTHAPEEKSRTEAESIRYHEAIPGHHLQLAIAAELTDLPDFQRFG
;
A
#
# COMPACT_ATOMS: atom_id res chain seq x y z
N ALA A 1 1.57 -12.78 28.12
CA ALA A 1 1.89 -11.38 28.41
C ALA A 1 2.60 -11.27 29.75
N ASP A 2 2.06 -11.83 30.84
CA ASP A 2 2.56 -11.69 32.22
C ASP A 2 3.97 -12.27 32.43
N GLU A 3 4.37 -13.29 31.68
CA GLU A 3 5.71 -13.88 31.74
C GLU A 3 6.79 -13.04 31.05
N LEU A 4 6.41 -12.25 30.04
CA LEU A 4 7.33 -11.44 29.27
C LEU A 4 7.50 -10.02 29.84
N GLN A 5 6.49 -9.54 30.56
CA GLN A 5 6.53 -8.19 31.12
C GLN A 5 7.72 -7.91 32.04
N PRO A 6 8.17 -8.85 32.92
CA PRO A 6 9.35 -8.62 33.78
C PRO A 6 10.69 -8.50 33.04
N VAL A 7 10.75 -9.02 31.79
CA VAL A 7 11.96 -8.98 30.95
C VAL A 7 11.83 -8.01 29.77
N ALA A 8 10.69 -7.36 29.66
CA ALA A 8 10.46 -6.32 28.65
C ALA A 8 11.33 -5.09 28.96
N ARG A 9 11.80 -4.43 27.92
CA ARG A 9 12.46 -3.14 28.06
C ARG A 9 11.47 -2.09 28.57
N PRO A 10 11.92 -1.13 29.39
CA PRO A 10 11.04 -0.04 29.80
C PRO A 10 10.63 0.82 28.61
N ASP A 11 9.46 1.46 28.72
CA ASP A 11 8.86 2.24 27.63
C ASP A 11 9.72 3.42 27.16
N GLU A 12 10.63 3.90 28.01
CA GLU A 12 11.62 4.94 27.70
C GLU A 12 12.77 4.44 26.82
N ARG A 13 12.87 3.14 26.58
CA ARG A 13 13.92 2.47 25.81
C ARG A 13 13.37 1.54 24.74
N PRO A 14 12.51 2.01 23.83
CA PRO A 14 11.79 1.12 22.89
C PRO A 14 12.64 0.64 21.73
N GLY A 15 13.63 1.41 21.29
CA GLY A 15 14.39 1.18 20.06
C GLY A 15 15.41 0.02 20.16
N LEU A 16 15.84 -0.50 19.00
CA LEU A 16 16.90 -1.49 18.90
C LEU A 16 18.24 -0.98 19.45
N CYS A 17 18.51 0.32 19.40
CA CYS A 17 19.70 0.97 19.95
C CYS A 17 19.92 0.73 21.47
N HIS A 18 18.91 0.21 22.17
CA HIS A 18 19.00 -0.10 23.59
C HIS A 18 19.29 -1.59 23.89
N ILE A 19 19.65 -2.37 22.90
CA ILE A 19 20.14 -3.74 23.05
C ILE A 19 21.57 -3.86 22.52
N ASP A 20 22.31 -4.85 23.02
CA ASP A 20 23.69 -5.09 22.60
C ASP A 20 23.75 -5.37 21.08
N GLY A 21 24.60 -4.64 20.36
CA GLY A 21 24.71 -4.73 18.90
C GLY A 21 23.49 -4.18 18.13
N GLY A 22 22.62 -3.45 18.82
CA GLY A 22 21.38 -2.94 18.22
C GLY A 22 21.59 -1.87 17.16
N ASP A 23 22.57 -0.99 17.35
CA ASP A 23 22.88 0.05 16.37
C ASP A 23 23.42 -0.53 15.08
N GLU A 24 24.34 -1.50 15.17
CA GLU A 24 24.88 -2.21 14.01
C GLU A 24 23.80 -3.03 13.29
N THR A 25 22.94 -3.68 14.07
CA THR A 25 21.80 -4.43 13.52
C THR A 25 20.84 -3.51 12.80
N TYR A 26 20.50 -2.36 13.37
CA TYR A 26 19.61 -1.39 12.74
C TYR A 26 20.19 -0.82 11.45
N ALA A 27 21.47 -0.44 11.46
CA ALA A 27 22.17 0.02 10.26
C ALA A 27 22.21 -1.06 9.15
N ALA A 28 22.44 -2.32 9.52
CA ALA A 28 22.39 -3.43 8.56
C ALA A 28 20.98 -3.64 7.98
N LEU A 29 19.93 -3.52 8.79
CA LEU A 29 18.54 -3.60 8.35
C LEU A 29 18.17 -2.42 7.43
N VAL A 30 18.60 -1.21 7.77
CA VAL A 30 18.42 -0.04 6.90
C VAL A 30 19.02 -0.30 5.52
N ARG A 31 20.29 -0.76 5.47
CA ARG A 31 20.95 -1.09 4.20
C ARG A 31 20.23 -2.20 3.44
N LEU A 32 19.77 -3.25 4.14
CA LEU A 32 19.02 -4.36 3.54
C LEU A 32 17.72 -3.88 2.88
N HIS A 33 16.94 -3.04 3.56
CA HIS A 33 15.63 -2.61 3.09
C HIS A 33 15.66 -1.45 2.10
N THR A 34 16.67 -0.57 2.19
CA THR A 34 16.80 0.58 1.29
C THR A 34 17.71 0.33 0.11
N THR A 35 18.60 -0.67 0.19
CA THR A 35 19.67 -0.94 -0.78
C THR A 35 20.61 0.25 -1.00
N THR A 36 20.67 1.18 -0.03
CA THR A 36 21.53 2.36 -0.06
C THR A 36 22.59 2.31 1.03
N ASP A 37 23.59 3.19 0.95
CA ASP A 37 24.61 3.38 1.99
C ASP A 37 24.26 4.53 2.96
N LEU A 38 23.02 5.04 2.91
CA LEU A 38 22.55 6.08 3.81
C LEU A 38 22.48 5.58 5.25
N SER A 39 22.94 6.40 6.18
CA SER A 39 22.78 6.15 7.60
C SER A 39 21.31 6.32 8.05
N PRO A 40 20.91 5.73 9.18
CA PRO A 40 19.60 5.97 9.77
C PRO A 40 19.28 7.46 9.99
N GLN A 41 20.29 8.26 10.37
CA GLN A 41 20.10 9.70 10.57
C GLN A 41 19.84 10.44 9.26
N GLU A 42 20.60 10.14 8.21
CA GLU A 42 20.37 10.74 6.88
C GLU A 42 18.99 10.43 6.34
N LEU A 43 18.49 9.19 6.53
CA LEU A 43 17.11 8.83 6.14
C LEU A 43 16.07 9.58 6.96
N HIS A 44 16.30 9.73 8.27
CA HIS A 44 15.43 10.53 9.13
C HIS A 44 15.37 11.99 8.68
N ASP A 45 16.52 12.58 8.37
CA ASP A 45 16.62 13.98 7.95
C ASP A 45 15.94 14.21 6.59
N ILE A 46 16.07 13.26 5.65
CA ILE A 46 15.33 13.27 4.39
C ILE A 46 13.82 13.23 4.67
N GLY A 47 13.36 12.30 5.51
CA GLY A 47 11.94 12.20 5.87
C GLY A 47 11.40 13.46 6.54
N MET A 48 12.19 14.09 7.40
CA MET A 48 11.82 15.35 8.05
C MET A 48 11.72 16.49 7.05
N ALA A 49 12.64 16.62 6.11
CA ALA A 49 12.59 17.62 5.05
C ALA A 49 11.33 17.44 4.17
N GLU A 50 11.01 16.18 3.80
CA GLU A 50 9.79 15.88 3.05
C GLU A 50 8.52 16.32 3.80
N ILE A 51 8.40 15.98 5.09
CA ILE A 51 7.20 16.27 5.88
C ILE A 51 7.06 17.77 6.17
N THR A 52 8.17 18.49 6.38
CA THR A 52 8.14 19.88 6.82
C THR A 52 8.23 20.90 5.70
N GLU A 53 8.75 20.52 4.54
CA GLU A 53 9.03 21.43 3.43
C GLU A 53 8.36 20.99 2.13
N SER A 54 8.76 19.84 1.56
CA SER A 54 8.34 19.41 0.21
C SER A 54 6.83 19.14 0.15
N LEU A 55 6.32 18.22 0.97
CA LEU A 55 4.92 17.81 0.95
C LEU A 55 3.94 18.94 1.25
N PRO A 56 4.15 19.82 2.26
CA PRO A 56 3.27 20.97 2.48
C PRO A 56 3.20 21.92 1.27
N ALA A 57 4.32 22.14 0.59
CA ALA A 57 4.36 22.98 -0.60
C ALA A 57 3.60 22.33 -1.78
N GLU A 58 3.81 21.04 -2.02
CA GLU A 58 3.11 20.29 -3.06
C GLU A 58 1.61 20.20 -2.82
N TYR A 59 1.18 19.93 -1.57
CA TYR A 59 -0.24 19.93 -1.20
C TYR A 59 -0.89 21.31 -1.41
N ALA A 60 -0.18 22.40 -1.10
CA ALA A 60 -0.69 23.74 -1.34
C ALA A 60 -0.81 24.04 -2.85
N GLU A 61 0.17 23.64 -3.67
CA GLU A 61 0.14 23.81 -5.11
C GLU A 61 -0.99 23.03 -5.76
N ILE A 62 -1.08 21.72 -5.46
CA ILE A 62 -2.10 20.82 -6.01
C ILE A 62 -3.49 21.24 -5.50
N GLY A 63 -3.60 21.56 -4.22
CA GLY A 63 -4.84 22.05 -3.60
C GLY A 63 -5.34 23.36 -4.21
N GLY A 64 -4.41 24.27 -4.56
CA GLY A 64 -4.73 25.49 -5.29
C GLY A 64 -5.37 25.22 -6.65
N ARG A 65 -4.81 24.28 -7.40
CA ARG A 65 -5.33 23.89 -8.72
C ARG A 65 -6.65 23.12 -8.64
N ALA A 66 -6.76 22.19 -7.68
CA ALA A 66 -7.91 21.28 -7.58
C ALA A 66 -9.11 21.88 -6.84
N PHE A 67 -8.86 22.67 -5.80
CA PHE A 67 -9.88 23.11 -4.86
C PHE A 67 -9.86 24.62 -4.57
N GLY A 68 -8.88 25.36 -5.06
CA GLY A 68 -8.66 26.77 -4.68
C GLY A 68 -8.17 26.96 -3.24
N LEU A 69 -7.52 25.93 -2.66
CA LEU A 69 -6.97 25.91 -1.30
C LEU A 69 -5.45 26.11 -1.36
N HIS A 70 -4.88 26.83 -0.38
CA HIS A 70 -3.50 27.30 -0.48
C HIS A 70 -2.59 26.79 0.65
N THR A 71 -3.10 25.94 1.53
CA THR A 71 -2.30 25.28 2.59
C THR A 71 -2.58 23.79 2.64
N ALA A 72 -1.60 22.99 3.05
CA ALA A 72 -1.76 21.57 3.27
C ALA A 72 -2.89 21.27 4.29
N ALA A 73 -2.98 22.07 5.35
CA ALA A 73 -4.01 21.89 6.38
C ALA A 73 -5.45 22.05 5.82
N GLU A 74 -5.69 23.04 4.97
CA GLU A 74 -6.98 23.23 4.31
C GLU A 74 -7.29 22.07 3.35
N VAL A 75 -6.30 21.59 2.63
CA VAL A 75 -6.45 20.43 1.72
C VAL A 75 -6.80 19.18 2.52
N PHE A 76 -6.08 18.88 3.59
CA PHE A 76 -6.36 17.70 4.44
C PHE A 76 -7.75 17.79 5.06
N GLU A 77 -8.16 18.97 5.54
CA GLU A 77 -9.52 19.15 6.06
C GLU A 77 -10.58 18.89 4.98
N ARG A 78 -10.37 19.38 3.76
CA ARG A 78 -11.26 19.11 2.63
C ARG A 78 -11.32 17.61 2.29
N LEU A 79 -10.18 16.94 2.18
CA LEU A 79 -10.11 15.50 1.88
C LEU A 79 -10.80 14.65 2.95
N ARG A 80 -10.72 15.09 4.22
CA ARG A 80 -11.31 14.37 5.35
C ARG A 80 -12.82 14.57 5.44
N THR A 81 -13.33 15.77 5.16
CA THR A 81 -14.71 16.16 5.50
C THR A 81 -15.66 16.27 4.33
N ASP A 82 -15.18 16.42 3.09
CA ASP A 82 -16.07 16.60 1.94
C ASP A 82 -16.75 15.28 1.53
N PRO A 83 -18.08 15.17 1.67
CA PRO A 83 -18.81 13.98 1.26
C PRO A 83 -18.68 13.63 -0.24
N ALA A 84 -18.42 14.63 -1.11
CA ALA A 84 -18.22 14.41 -2.54
C ALA A 84 -16.96 13.61 -2.85
N LEU A 85 -16.00 13.58 -1.91
CA LEU A 85 -14.76 12.81 -2.00
C LEU A 85 -14.86 11.43 -1.31
N LYS A 86 -16.05 11.03 -0.89
CA LYS A 86 -16.35 9.75 -0.26
C LYS A 86 -17.27 8.91 -1.14
N TYR A 87 -17.42 7.64 -0.81
CA TYR A 87 -18.38 6.77 -1.47
C TYR A 87 -19.70 6.79 -0.73
N ALA A 88 -20.82 6.65 -1.46
CA ALA A 88 -22.12 6.54 -0.84
C ALA A 88 -22.49 5.07 -0.56
N THR A 89 -22.02 4.12 -1.37
CA THR A 89 -22.34 2.70 -1.22
C THR A 89 -21.15 1.80 -1.52
N GLY A 90 -21.24 0.54 -1.05
CA GLY A 90 -20.23 -0.49 -1.38
C GLY A 90 -20.23 -0.85 -2.87
N GLU A 91 -21.36 -0.77 -3.54
CA GLU A 91 -21.49 -1.00 -4.98
C GLU A 91 -20.71 0.04 -5.78
N GLU A 92 -20.70 1.31 -5.34
CA GLU A 92 -19.88 2.35 -5.95
C GLU A 92 -18.38 2.03 -5.81
N ILE A 93 -17.95 1.55 -4.66
CA ILE A 93 -16.53 1.13 -4.44
C ILE A 93 -16.16 0.01 -5.42
N MET A 94 -17.03 -0.99 -5.57
CA MET A 94 -16.79 -2.12 -6.48
C MET A 94 -16.78 -1.71 -7.94
N ALA A 95 -17.71 -0.84 -8.34
CA ALA A 95 -17.79 -0.33 -9.72
C ALA A 95 -16.55 0.49 -10.10
N ASP A 96 -16.11 1.35 -9.19
CA ASP A 96 -14.93 2.19 -9.35
C ASP A 96 -13.63 1.35 -9.36
N ALA A 97 -13.57 0.28 -8.55
CA ALA A 97 -12.47 -0.67 -8.60
C ALA A 97 -12.42 -1.41 -9.95
N ALA A 98 -13.55 -1.85 -10.46
CA ALA A 98 -13.62 -2.54 -11.75
C ALA A 98 -13.21 -1.62 -12.92
N ASP A 99 -13.63 -0.34 -12.91
CA ASP A 99 -13.23 0.64 -13.90
C ASP A 99 -11.72 0.90 -13.87
N ALA A 100 -11.16 1.18 -12.69
CA ALA A 100 -9.73 1.45 -12.53
C ALA A 100 -8.87 0.27 -13.00
N LEU A 101 -9.19 -0.96 -12.59
CA LEU A 101 -8.47 -2.15 -13.02
C LEU A 101 -8.65 -2.44 -14.52
N GLY A 102 -9.82 -2.15 -15.07
CA GLY A 102 -10.07 -2.26 -16.52
C GLY A 102 -9.17 -1.32 -17.33
N ARG A 103 -9.04 -0.07 -16.90
CA ARG A 103 -8.14 0.92 -17.51
C ARG A 103 -6.67 0.51 -17.37
N ALA A 104 -6.25 0.06 -16.19
CA ALA A 104 -4.90 -0.42 -15.96
C ALA A 104 -4.58 -1.64 -16.84
N LYS A 105 -5.45 -2.63 -16.88
CA LYS A 105 -5.29 -3.84 -17.71
C LYS A 105 -5.16 -3.50 -19.20
N ALA A 106 -5.96 -2.57 -19.68
CA ALA A 106 -5.90 -2.12 -21.08
C ALA A 106 -4.56 -1.44 -21.44
N ALA A 107 -3.96 -0.72 -20.49
CA ALA A 107 -2.71 0.00 -20.69
C ALA A 107 -1.46 -0.87 -20.49
N MET A 108 -1.54 -2.01 -19.79
CA MET A 108 -0.37 -2.81 -19.39
C MET A 108 0.54 -3.19 -20.56
N GLY A 109 -0.02 -3.55 -21.72
CA GLY A 109 0.74 -3.97 -22.89
C GLY A 109 1.65 -2.88 -23.47
N ASP A 110 1.35 -1.61 -23.22
CA ASP A 110 2.15 -0.47 -23.67
C ASP A 110 3.33 -0.16 -22.72
N TRP A 111 3.25 -0.63 -21.48
CA TRP A 111 4.21 -0.29 -20.43
C TRP A 111 5.10 -1.46 -19.98
N PHE A 112 4.63 -2.70 -20.14
CA PHE A 112 5.31 -3.88 -19.64
C PHE A 112 5.60 -4.88 -20.76
N GLY A 113 6.85 -5.30 -20.89
CA GLY A 113 7.29 -6.25 -21.90
C GLY A 113 6.83 -7.69 -21.66
N ARG A 114 6.38 -8.02 -20.45
CA ARG A 114 5.80 -9.32 -20.07
C ARG A 114 4.54 -9.07 -19.24
N LEU A 115 3.50 -9.81 -19.56
CA LEU A 115 2.24 -9.81 -18.81
C LEU A 115 2.01 -11.21 -18.20
N PRO A 116 1.35 -11.31 -17.02
CA PRO A 116 1.02 -12.58 -16.42
C PRO A 116 -0.05 -13.33 -17.24
N GLU A 117 0.01 -14.65 -17.23
CA GLU A 117 -1.01 -15.51 -17.83
C GLU A 117 -2.27 -15.56 -16.95
N ALA A 118 -2.08 -15.53 -15.62
CA ALA A 118 -3.16 -15.56 -14.66
C ALA A 118 -3.99 -14.27 -14.72
N ASP A 119 -5.30 -14.38 -14.60
CA ASP A 119 -6.20 -13.23 -14.49
C ASP A 119 -6.27 -12.71 -13.03
N CYS A 120 -6.82 -11.51 -12.84
CA CYS A 120 -7.04 -10.87 -11.54
C CYS A 120 -8.53 -10.66 -11.31
N ALA A 121 -9.10 -11.38 -10.35
CA ALA A 121 -10.48 -11.20 -9.92
C ALA A 121 -10.60 -10.06 -8.90
N ILE A 122 -11.76 -9.39 -8.89
CA ILE A 122 -12.12 -8.38 -7.88
C ILE A 122 -13.23 -8.98 -7.01
N VAL A 123 -13.02 -9.02 -5.70
CA VAL A 123 -13.96 -9.61 -4.74
C VAL A 123 -14.13 -8.68 -3.54
N ALA A 124 -15.37 -8.48 -3.09
CA ALA A 124 -15.59 -7.77 -1.83
C ALA A 124 -15.08 -8.59 -0.64
N VAL A 125 -14.48 -7.93 0.34
CA VAL A 125 -14.14 -8.58 1.61
C VAL A 125 -15.43 -9.13 2.23
N PRO A 126 -15.44 -10.40 2.70
CA PRO A 126 -16.61 -10.97 3.35
C PRO A 126 -17.09 -10.10 4.52
N GLU A 127 -18.41 -9.90 4.64
CA GLU A 127 -19.02 -8.97 5.61
C GLU A 127 -18.56 -9.24 7.05
N TYR A 128 -18.40 -10.51 7.42
CA TYR A 128 -17.99 -10.90 8.79
C TYR A 128 -16.54 -10.56 9.13
N LEU A 129 -15.71 -10.21 8.13
CA LEU A 129 -14.31 -9.76 8.29
C LEU A 129 -14.16 -8.25 8.06
N ALA A 130 -15.11 -7.63 7.36
CA ALA A 130 -14.92 -6.33 6.75
C ALA A 130 -14.68 -5.19 7.76
N ALA A 131 -15.24 -5.28 8.97
CA ALA A 131 -15.06 -4.25 10.00
C ALA A 131 -13.61 -4.12 10.48
N ASP A 132 -12.86 -5.24 10.53
CA ASP A 132 -11.49 -5.30 11.03
C ASP A 132 -10.45 -5.49 9.91
N ALA A 133 -10.90 -5.63 8.66
CA ALA A 133 -10.04 -5.84 7.51
C ALA A 133 -9.44 -4.50 7.01
N PRO A 134 -8.23 -4.52 6.40
CA PRO A 134 -7.67 -3.36 5.73
C PRO A 134 -8.57 -2.88 4.57
N ALA A 135 -8.27 -1.70 4.03
CA ALA A 135 -9.04 -1.12 2.92
C ALA A 135 -9.05 -2.01 1.67
N ALA A 136 -7.97 -2.70 1.44
CA ALA A 136 -7.82 -3.68 0.37
C ALA A 136 -6.62 -4.60 0.65
N TYR A 137 -6.56 -5.74 -0.06
CA TYR A 137 -5.40 -6.63 -0.08
C TYR A 137 -5.45 -7.57 -1.29
N TYR A 138 -4.33 -8.17 -1.61
CA TYR A 138 -4.20 -9.07 -2.74
C TYR A 138 -3.78 -10.49 -2.33
N PHE A 139 -4.37 -11.50 -2.97
CA PHE A 139 -3.88 -12.87 -2.92
C PHE A 139 -3.40 -13.33 -4.29
N PRO A 140 -2.18 -13.91 -4.38
CA PRO A 140 -1.64 -14.39 -5.64
C PRO A 140 -2.48 -15.55 -6.22
N PRO A 141 -2.35 -15.84 -7.53
CA PRO A 141 -2.99 -16.98 -8.14
C PRO A 141 -2.50 -18.28 -7.50
N ALA A 142 -3.35 -19.30 -7.51
CA ALA A 142 -2.93 -20.63 -7.07
C ALA A 142 -1.87 -21.20 -8.02
N GLY A 143 -0.83 -21.83 -7.46
CA GLY A 143 0.27 -22.38 -8.27
C GLY A 143 -0.14 -23.50 -9.24
N ASP A 144 -1.30 -24.13 -9.02
CA ASP A 144 -1.92 -25.13 -9.90
C ASP A 144 -2.89 -24.54 -10.94
N GLY A 145 -3.04 -23.21 -10.98
CA GLY A 145 -3.97 -22.49 -11.87
C GLY A 145 -5.44 -22.62 -11.51
N SER A 146 -5.81 -23.25 -10.39
CA SER A 146 -7.20 -23.48 -9.99
C SER A 146 -7.93 -22.19 -9.55
N ARG A 147 -7.21 -21.13 -9.18
CA ARG A 147 -7.75 -19.85 -8.73
C ARG A 147 -6.92 -18.70 -9.33
N PRO A 148 -7.56 -17.65 -9.88
CA PRO A 148 -6.87 -16.45 -10.33
C PRO A 148 -6.27 -15.68 -9.16
N GLY A 149 -5.40 -14.71 -9.45
CA GLY A 149 -5.06 -13.66 -8.49
C GLY A 149 -6.33 -12.95 -8.03
N THR A 150 -6.40 -12.56 -6.78
CA THR A 150 -7.65 -11.99 -6.24
C THR A 150 -7.36 -10.71 -5.46
N TYR A 151 -7.92 -9.62 -5.95
CA TYR A 151 -7.96 -8.33 -5.28
C TYR A 151 -9.20 -8.24 -4.40
N TYR A 152 -9.00 -8.19 -3.10
CA TYR A 152 -10.08 -8.02 -2.12
C TYR A 152 -10.26 -6.56 -1.79
N VAL A 153 -11.50 -6.08 -1.90
CA VAL A 153 -11.89 -4.67 -1.68
C VAL A 153 -12.80 -4.61 -0.47
N ASN A 154 -12.43 -3.82 0.52
CA ASN A 154 -13.28 -3.61 1.69
C ASN A 154 -14.35 -2.56 1.38
N THR A 155 -15.60 -2.99 1.33
CA THR A 155 -16.78 -2.16 1.06
C THR A 155 -17.53 -1.71 2.31
N HIS A 156 -17.02 -2.04 3.50
CA HIS A 156 -17.59 -1.63 4.79
C HIS A 156 -17.38 -0.13 5.03
N ALA A 157 -18.38 0.55 5.60
CA ALA A 157 -18.39 1.98 5.90
C ALA A 157 -17.93 2.83 4.69
N PRO A 158 -18.63 2.80 3.54
CA PRO A 158 -18.21 3.49 2.33
C PRO A 158 -18.05 5.00 2.50
N GLU A 159 -18.84 5.61 3.38
CA GLU A 159 -18.79 7.03 3.73
C GLU A 159 -17.47 7.46 4.41
N GLU A 160 -16.70 6.51 4.91
CA GLU A 160 -15.36 6.74 5.47
C GLU A 160 -14.24 6.55 4.45
N LYS A 161 -14.52 5.91 3.30
CA LYS A 161 -13.51 5.59 2.28
C LYS A 161 -13.26 6.80 1.36
N SER A 162 -11.97 7.09 1.13
CA SER A 162 -11.53 8.19 0.27
C SER A 162 -11.50 7.77 -1.21
N ARG A 163 -12.16 8.54 -2.08
CA ARG A 163 -12.06 8.38 -3.54
C ARG A 163 -10.68 8.77 -4.06
N THR A 164 -10.03 9.72 -3.41
CA THR A 164 -8.74 10.28 -3.86
C THR A 164 -7.56 9.34 -3.63
N GLU A 165 -7.66 8.43 -2.65
CA GLU A 165 -6.64 7.42 -2.36
C GLU A 165 -6.92 6.09 -3.04
N ALA A 166 -8.18 5.84 -3.38
CA ALA A 166 -8.66 4.54 -3.81
C ALA A 166 -7.97 4.03 -5.08
N GLU A 167 -7.71 4.90 -6.05
CA GLU A 167 -7.09 4.49 -7.32
C GLU A 167 -5.63 4.08 -7.15
N SER A 168 -4.85 4.80 -6.34
CA SER A 168 -3.47 4.44 -6.00
C SER A 168 -3.39 3.09 -5.29
N ILE A 169 -4.29 2.85 -4.32
CA ILE A 169 -4.38 1.56 -3.61
C ILE A 169 -4.70 0.42 -4.59
N ARG A 170 -5.63 0.62 -5.51
CA ARG A 170 -5.99 -0.39 -6.51
C ARG A 170 -4.83 -0.76 -7.41
N TYR A 171 -4.07 0.24 -7.86
CA TYR A 171 -2.89 0.00 -8.69
C TYR A 171 -1.77 -0.68 -7.92
N HIS A 172 -1.64 -0.41 -6.62
CA HIS A 172 -0.68 -1.07 -5.75
C HIS A 172 -1.09 -2.52 -5.45
N GLU A 173 -2.32 -2.73 -4.97
CA GLU A 173 -2.80 -4.03 -4.51
C GLU A 173 -3.12 -5.00 -5.66
N ALA A 174 -3.54 -4.49 -6.81
CA ALA A 174 -3.97 -5.33 -7.91
C ALA A 174 -3.12 -5.14 -9.18
N ILE A 175 -3.60 -4.39 -10.17
CA ILE A 175 -3.00 -4.21 -11.49
C ILE A 175 -2.51 -2.78 -11.66
N PRO A 176 -1.21 -2.57 -11.98
CA PRO A 176 -0.17 -3.58 -12.22
C PRO A 176 0.43 -4.20 -10.96
N GLY A 177 0.44 -3.54 -9.84
CA GLY A 177 1.07 -3.82 -8.56
C GLY A 177 1.37 -5.28 -8.23
N HIS A 178 0.80 -5.77 -7.12
CA HIS A 178 1.06 -7.13 -6.63
C HIS A 178 0.68 -8.23 -7.64
N HIS A 179 -0.36 -8.01 -8.46
CA HIS A 179 -0.74 -9.02 -9.43
C HIS A 179 0.35 -9.25 -10.48
N LEU A 180 0.89 -8.18 -11.10
CA LEU A 180 1.95 -8.30 -12.09
C LEU A 180 3.19 -8.95 -11.48
N GLN A 181 3.63 -8.48 -10.31
CA GLN A 181 4.81 -8.97 -9.62
C GLN A 181 4.70 -10.45 -9.26
N LEU A 182 3.66 -10.83 -8.51
CA LEU A 182 3.56 -12.17 -7.92
C LEU A 182 3.14 -13.23 -8.95
N ALA A 183 2.27 -12.88 -9.89
CA ALA A 183 1.88 -13.81 -10.94
C ALA A 183 3.06 -14.11 -11.89
N ILE A 184 3.81 -13.09 -12.32
CA ILE A 184 5.01 -13.33 -13.15
C ILE A 184 6.07 -14.13 -12.37
N ALA A 185 6.31 -13.82 -11.08
CA ALA A 185 7.26 -14.56 -10.26
C ALA A 185 6.89 -16.05 -10.21
N ALA A 186 5.61 -16.38 -10.01
CA ALA A 186 5.11 -17.75 -10.00
C ALA A 186 5.31 -18.49 -11.35
N GLU A 187 5.33 -17.78 -12.47
CA GLU A 187 5.54 -18.32 -13.82
C GLU A 187 7.01 -18.56 -14.19
N LEU A 188 7.98 -18.06 -13.40
CA LEU A 188 9.41 -18.22 -13.65
C LEU A 188 9.90 -19.59 -13.18
N THR A 189 9.56 -20.64 -13.91
CA THR A 189 9.83 -22.04 -13.54
C THR A 189 11.30 -22.44 -13.48
N ASP A 190 12.20 -21.61 -13.97
CA ASP A 190 13.66 -21.73 -13.87
C ASP A 190 14.23 -21.20 -12.55
N LEU A 191 13.40 -20.52 -11.74
CA LEU A 191 13.77 -20.04 -10.41
C LEU A 191 13.36 -21.06 -9.32
N PRO A 192 14.11 -21.12 -8.21
CA PRO A 192 13.73 -21.97 -7.07
C PRO A 192 12.46 -21.45 -6.39
N ASP A 193 11.73 -22.35 -5.75
CA ASP A 193 10.40 -22.06 -5.17
C ASP A 193 10.41 -20.91 -4.16
N PHE A 194 11.46 -20.72 -3.37
CA PHE A 194 11.55 -19.63 -2.42
C PHE A 194 11.64 -18.23 -3.08
N GLN A 195 12.03 -18.14 -4.35
CA GLN A 195 12.01 -16.90 -5.13
C GLN A 195 10.71 -16.69 -5.89
N ARG A 196 9.98 -17.78 -6.13
CA ARG A 196 8.69 -17.76 -6.86
C ARG A 196 7.50 -17.48 -5.94
N PHE A 197 7.53 -18.01 -4.73
CA PHE A 197 6.39 -18.05 -3.81
C PHE A 197 6.71 -17.52 -2.40
N GLY A 198 7.94 -17.06 -2.13
CA GLY A 198 8.40 -16.53 -0.85
C GLY A 198 8.04 -15.08 -0.57
#